data_ddb3f74aa8e75332219cd34190e42f5d
#
_entry.id   ddb3f74aa8e75332219cd34190e42f5d
#
_cell.length_a   1.000
_cell.length_b   1.000
_cell.length_c   1.000
_cell.angle_alpha   90.00
_cell.angle_beta   90.00
_cell.angle_gamma   90.00
#
_symmetry.space_group_name_H-M   'P 1'
#
loop_
_entity.id
_entity.type
_entity.pdbx_description
1 polymer ?
#
loop_
_entity_poly.entity_id
_entity_poly.type
_entity_poly.pdbx_seq_one_letter_code
_entity_poly.pdbx_strand_id
1 'polypeptide(L)'
;MINSFPKLLSATFITLKLLSVSLIIGLLIGLLFAILRLNKNVFISRFAYGYSYLFRGTPLLVQIFIIYFGLGQIEYLRSTFLWVVLKEPYWCAIIAFALNTGAYTSEILRSAFQTIKPGIIEAGRSLGISSKIILLETPKLFPASIIPGLIV
;
A
#
# COMPACT_ATOMS: atom_id res chain seq x y z
N MET A 1 31.79 -7.74 23.49
CA MET A 1 30.32 -7.57 23.40
C MET A 1 29.85 -6.12 23.54
N ILE A 2 30.48 -5.27 24.36
CA ILE A 2 30.05 -3.86 24.60
C ILE A 2 30.16 -2.96 23.34
N ASN A 3 31.13 -3.24 22.44
CA ASN A 3 31.34 -2.45 21.21
C ASN A 3 30.27 -2.68 20.09
N SER A 4 29.39 -3.66 20.27
CA SER A 4 28.33 -3.94 19.28
C SER A 4 27.04 -3.14 19.54
N PHE A 5 26.84 -2.65 20.76
CA PHE A 5 25.63 -1.93 21.16
C PHE A 5 25.38 -0.64 20.34
N PRO A 6 26.36 0.26 20.11
CA PRO A 6 26.17 1.44 19.28
C PRO A 6 25.81 1.10 17.83
N LYS A 7 26.39 0.01 17.29
CA LYS A 7 26.08 -0.46 15.93
C LYS A 7 24.64 -0.99 15.83
N LEU A 8 24.15 -1.68 16.86
CA LEU A 8 22.77 -2.14 16.91
C LEU A 8 21.78 -0.98 16.99
N LEU A 9 22.07 0.04 17.78
CA LEU A 9 21.23 1.25 17.85
C LEU A 9 21.16 1.97 16.52
N SER A 10 22.29 2.18 15.84
CA SER A 10 22.31 2.83 14.52
C SER A 10 21.56 2.00 13.47
N ALA A 11 21.72 0.68 13.46
CA ALA A 11 20.97 -0.21 12.58
C ALA A 11 19.45 -0.13 12.83
N THR A 12 19.04 -0.13 14.11
CA THR A 12 17.63 0.03 14.49
C THR A 12 17.05 1.35 13.99
N PHE A 13 17.80 2.45 14.12
CA PHE A 13 17.37 3.76 13.63
C PHE A 13 17.17 3.77 12.11
N ILE A 14 18.09 3.17 11.36
CA ILE A 14 17.98 3.03 9.90
C ILE A 14 16.73 2.21 9.52
N THR A 15 16.49 1.10 10.23
CA THR A 15 15.31 0.26 10.00
C THR A 15 14.01 1.01 10.27
N LEU A 16 13.93 1.73 11.39
CA LEU A 16 12.75 2.53 11.73
C LEU A 16 12.50 3.64 10.71
N LYS A 17 13.55 4.31 10.26
CA LYS A 17 13.45 5.34 9.22
C LYS A 17 12.95 4.75 7.90
N LEU A 18 13.52 3.62 7.46
CA LEU A 18 13.10 2.93 6.25
C LEU A 18 11.62 2.51 6.34
N LEU A 19 11.22 1.91 7.46
CA LEU A 19 9.85 1.46 7.70
C LEU A 19 8.87 2.63 7.69
N SER A 20 9.19 3.72 8.38
CA SER A 20 8.30 4.90 8.45
C SER A 20 8.10 5.53 7.08
N VAL A 21 9.17 5.73 6.31
CA VAL A 21 9.09 6.33 4.97
C VAL A 21 8.31 5.43 4.02
N SER A 22 8.63 4.13 3.98
CA SER A 22 7.93 3.20 3.10
C SER A 22 6.46 3.01 3.48
N LEU A 23 6.12 3.06 4.78
CA LEU A 23 4.74 3.00 5.25
C LEU A 23 3.93 4.20 4.76
N ILE A 24 4.44 5.42 4.92
CA ILE A 24 3.75 6.64 4.47
C ILE A 24 3.50 6.58 2.97
N ILE A 25 4.53 6.28 2.18
CA ILE A 25 4.40 6.18 0.72
C ILE A 25 3.45 5.04 0.35
N GLY A 26 3.56 3.88 1.01
CA GLY A 26 2.69 2.73 0.79
C GLY A 26 1.22 3.02 1.09
N LEU A 27 0.92 3.75 2.17
CA LEU A 27 -0.45 4.17 2.49
C LEU A 27 -1.04 5.09 1.41
N LEU A 28 -0.26 6.03 0.89
CA LEU A 28 -0.69 6.93 -0.19
C LEU A 28 -0.96 6.14 -1.48
N ILE A 29 -0.06 5.24 -1.85
CA ILE A 29 -0.23 4.33 -2.99
C ILE A 29 -1.48 3.46 -2.78
N GLY A 30 -1.63 2.89 -1.58
CA GLY A 30 -2.78 2.03 -1.24
C GLY A 30 -4.11 2.76 -1.37
N LEU A 31 -4.18 4.00 -0.89
CA LEU A 31 -5.38 4.84 -1.03
C LEU A 31 -5.68 5.13 -2.51
N LEU A 32 -4.66 5.50 -3.28
CA LEU A 32 -4.82 5.75 -4.73
C LEU A 32 -5.37 4.52 -5.43
N PHE A 33 -4.76 3.35 -5.25
CA PHE A 33 -5.19 2.12 -5.91
C PHE A 33 -6.54 1.61 -5.38
N ALA A 34 -6.89 1.84 -4.13
CA ALA A 34 -8.24 1.56 -3.62
C ALA A 34 -9.31 2.37 -4.37
N ILE A 35 -9.07 3.68 -4.59
CA ILE A 35 -9.97 4.54 -5.35
C ILE A 35 -10.06 4.09 -6.82
N LEU A 36 -8.92 3.76 -7.44
CA LEU A 36 -8.89 3.27 -8.83
C LEU A 36 -9.68 1.96 -8.99
N ARG A 37 -9.68 1.09 -7.99
CA ARG A 37 -10.47 -0.17 -8.00
C ARG A 37 -11.97 0.03 -7.87
N LEU A 38 -12.42 1.15 -7.33
CA LEU A 38 -13.84 1.52 -7.26
C LEU A 38 -14.32 2.28 -8.50
N ASN A 39 -13.43 2.54 -9.46
CA ASN A 39 -13.77 3.26 -10.69
C ASN A 39 -14.71 2.44 -11.57
N LYS A 40 -15.69 3.12 -12.20
CA LYS A 40 -16.63 2.52 -13.14
C LYS A 40 -15.98 2.03 -14.43
N ASN A 41 -14.83 2.59 -14.80
CA ASN A 41 -14.06 2.16 -15.97
C ASN A 41 -13.37 0.83 -15.67
N VAL A 42 -13.79 -0.21 -16.40
CA VAL A 42 -13.31 -1.59 -16.23
C VAL A 42 -11.80 -1.70 -16.45
N PHE A 43 -11.22 -0.94 -17.38
CA PHE A 43 -9.79 -0.98 -17.64
C PHE A 43 -8.98 -0.47 -16.44
N ILE A 44 -9.39 0.67 -15.86
CA ILE A 44 -8.74 1.25 -14.69
C ILE A 44 -8.85 0.30 -13.49
N SER A 45 -10.04 -0.23 -13.25
CA SER A 45 -10.28 -1.18 -12.15
C SER A 45 -9.47 -2.47 -12.31
N ARG A 46 -9.38 -3.02 -13.53
CA ARG A 46 -8.56 -4.22 -13.81
C ARG A 46 -7.06 -3.95 -13.66
N PHE A 47 -6.58 -2.81 -14.10
CA PHE A 47 -5.18 -2.43 -13.89
C PHE A 47 -4.84 -2.37 -12.39
N ALA A 48 -5.67 -1.69 -11.61
CA ALA A 48 -5.48 -1.60 -10.17
C ALA A 48 -5.60 -2.98 -9.47
N TYR A 49 -6.46 -3.86 -9.97
CA TYR A 49 -6.54 -5.26 -9.52
C TYR A 49 -5.23 -6.01 -9.81
N GLY A 50 -4.74 -5.92 -11.04
CA GLY A 50 -3.49 -6.58 -11.44
C GLY A 50 -2.30 -6.16 -10.57
N TYR A 51 -2.19 -4.87 -10.24
CA TYR A 51 -1.19 -4.38 -9.30
C TYR A 51 -1.30 -5.08 -7.93
N SER A 52 -2.49 -5.03 -7.31
CA SER A 52 -2.69 -5.65 -5.99
C SER A 52 -2.45 -7.17 -6.02
N TYR A 53 -2.89 -7.83 -7.08
CA TYR A 53 -2.71 -9.27 -7.26
C TYR A 53 -1.23 -9.65 -7.39
N LEU A 54 -0.46 -8.93 -8.21
CA LEU A 54 0.95 -9.18 -8.44
C LEU A 54 1.78 -8.99 -7.15
N PHE A 55 1.62 -7.86 -6.49
CA PHE A 55 2.44 -7.52 -5.31
C PHE A 55 2.06 -8.31 -4.07
N ARG A 56 0.81 -8.73 -3.93
CA ARG A 56 0.38 -9.63 -2.83
C ARG A 56 0.69 -11.10 -3.11
N GLY A 57 0.71 -11.49 -4.40
CA GLY A 57 0.98 -12.86 -4.81
C GLY A 57 2.47 -13.22 -4.89
N THR A 58 3.36 -12.23 -4.77
CA THR A 58 4.82 -12.46 -4.83
C THR A 58 5.49 -12.17 -3.48
N PRO A 59 6.50 -12.98 -3.08
CA PRO A 59 7.25 -12.72 -1.85
C PRO A 59 7.97 -11.37 -1.90
N LEU A 60 7.90 -10.60 -0.80
CA LEU A 60 8.56 -9.30 -0.71
C LEU A 60 10.06 -9.35 -1.03
N LEU A 61 10.75 -10.41 -0.59
CA LEU A 61 12.17 -10.60 -0.87
C LEU A 61 12.45 -10.67 -2.38
N VAL A 62 11.60 -11.36 -3.12
CA VAL A 62 11.69 -11.45 -4.60
C VAL A 62 11.49 -10.08 -5.23
N GLN A 63 10.54 -9.29 -4.73
CA GLN A 63 10.30 -7.92 -5.21
C GLN A 63 11.54 -7.03 -5.01
N ILE A 64 12.20 -7.11 -3.85
CA ILE A 64 13.44 -6.39 -3.57
C ILE A 64 14.53 -6.80 -4.57
N PHE A 65 14.70 -8.10 -4.82
CA PHE A 65 15.71 -8.60 -5.76
C PHE A 65 15.43 -8.17 -7.20
N ILE A 66 14.17 -8.20 -7.64
CA ILE A 66 13.80 -7.73 -8.98
C ILE A 66 14.10 -6.24 -9.13
N ILE A 67 13.78 -5.41 -8.12
CA ILE A 67 14.02 -3.97 -8.16
C ILE A 67 15.52 -3.68 -8.13
N TYR A 68 16.27 -4.29 -7.24
CA TYR A 68 17.69 -4.00 -7.08
C TYR A 68 18.55 -4.59 -8.20
N PHE A 69 18.40 -5.90 -8.48
CA PHE A 69 19.22 -6.58 -9.48
C PHE A 69 18.61 -6.53 -10.88
N GLY A 70 17.28 -6.68 -11.01
CA GLY A 70 16.60 -6.73 -12.29
C GLY A 70 16.65 -5.38 -13.02
N LEU A 71 16.26 -4.29 -12.35
CA LEU A 71 16.32 -2.95 -12.97
C LEU A 71 17.76 -2.50 -13.24
N GLY A 72 18.71 -2.97 -12.43
CA GLY A 72 20.13 -2.70 -12.64
C GLY A 72 20.73 -3.29 -13.89
N GLN A 73 20.08 -4.28 -14.53
CA GLN A 73 20.55 -4.88 -15.79
C GLN A 73 20.11 -4.09 -17.02
N ILE A 74 19.16 -3.17 -16.89
CA ILE A 74 18.63 -2.40 -18.01
C ILE A 74 19.55 -1.21 -18.26
N GLU A 75 20.35 -1.26 -19.35
CA GLU A 75 21.32 -0.21 -19.69
C GLU A 75 20.69 1.17 -19.83
N TYR A 76 19.47 1.22 -20.42
CA TYR A 76 18.73 2.47 -20.57
C TYR A 76 18.42 3.14 -19.22
N LEU A 77 18.10 2.38 -18.16
CA LEU A 77 17.84 2.93 -16.83
C LEU A 77 19.12 3.49 -16.19
N ARG A 78 20.27 2.90 -16.49
CA ARG A 78 21.57 3.38 -15.98
C ARG A 78 21.95 4.75 -16.52
N SER A 79 21.50 5.09 -17.70
CA SER A 79 21.72 6.42 -18.31
C SER A 79 20.72 7.49 -17.85
N THR A 80 19.68 7.10 -17.11
CA THR A 80 18.61 7.98 -16.65
C THR A 80 18.90 8.52 -15.23
N PHE A 81 18.37 9.69 -14.92
CA PHE A 81 18.43 10.27 -13.56
C PHE A 81 17.90 9.33 -12.47
N LEU A 82 16.95 8.44 -12.81
CA LEU A 82 16.43 7.43 -11.88
C LEU A 82 17.50 6.49 -11.33
N TRP A 83 18.61 6.32 -12.05
CA TRP A 83 19.71 5.48 -11.60
C TRP A 83 20.37 5.99 -10.30
N VAL A 84 20.37 7.28 -10.04
CA VAL A 84 20.87 7.87 -8.80
C VAL A 84 20.17 7.26 -7.57
N VAL A 85 18.88 6.96 -7.70
CA VAL A 85 18.05 6.34 -6.66
C VAL A 85 18.17 4.82 -6.69
N LEU A 86 18.07 4.21 -7.88
CA LEU A 86 18.01 2.75 -8.03
C LEU A 86 19.34 2.04 -7.79
N LYS A 87 20.48 2.73 -7.84
CA LYS A 87 21.80 2.15 -7.49
C LYS A 87 21.97 1.90 -5.99
N GLU A 88 21.21 2.58 -5.14
CA GLU A 88 21.33 2.48 -3.70
C GLU A 88 20.33 1.43 -3.13
N PRO A 89 20.81 0.38 -2.44
CA PRO A 89 19.94 -0.67 -1.88
C PRO A 89 18.86 -0.13 -0.96
N TYR A 90 19.15 0.95 -0.23
CA TYR A 90 18.22 1.60 0.68
C TYR A 90 16.95 2.09 -0.03
N TRP A 91 17.10 2.77 -1.16
CA TRP A 91 15.96 3.27 -1.94
C TRP A 91 15.19 2.15 -2.63
N CYS A 92 15.90 1.13 -3.12
CA CYS A 92 15.25 -0.06 -3.68
C CYS A 92 14.38 -0.77 -2.64
N ALA A 93 14.85 -0.87 -1.40
CA ALA A 93 14.08 -1.42 -0.30
C ALA A 93 12.84 -0.56 0.00
N ILE A 94 12.98 0.78 0.08
CA ILE A 94 11.82 1.69 0.28
C ILE A 94 10.78 1.49 -0.80
N ILE A 95 11.18 1.43 -2.08
CA ILE A 95 10.25 1.23 -3.21
C ILE A 95 9.54 -0.11 -3.09
N ALA A 96 10.26 -1.21 -2.83
CA ALA A 96 9.67 -2.53 -2.67
C ALA A 96 8.65 -2.59 -1.52
N PHE A 97 9.04 -2.08 -0.35
CA PHE A 97 8.17 -2.03 0.82
C PHE A 97 6.94 -1.15 0.59
N ALA A 98 7.12 0.02 -0.05
CA ALA A 98 6.01 0.92 -0.34
C ALA A 98 5.01 0.31 -1.32
N LEU A 99 5.48 -0.32 -2.39
CA LEU A 99 4.62 -1.00 -3.36
C LEU A 99 3.89 -2.20 -2.73
N ASN A 100 4.60 -3.00 -1.93
CA ASN A 100 3.99 -4.13 -1.24
C ASN A 100 2.93 -3.67 -0.23
N THR A 101 3.26 -2.73 0.65
CA THR A 101 2.32 -2.14 1.63
C THR A 101 1.11 -1.52 0.93
N GLY A 102 1.35 -0.79 -0.18
CA GLY A 102 0.29 -0.20 -0.98
C GLY A 102 -0.70 -1.22 -1.54
N ALA A 103 -0.19 -2.38 -1.99
CA ALA A 103 -1.03 -3.44 -2.51
C ALA A 103 -1.95 -4.05 -1.44
N TYR A 104 -1.43 -4.33 -0.23
CA TYR A 104 -2.24 -4.80 0.89
C TYR A 104 -3.24 -3.75 1.36
N THR A 105 -2.79 -2.51 1.54
CA THR A 105 -3.63 -1.39 1.98
C THR A 105 -4.78 -1.13 0.98
N SER A 106 -4.50 -1.19 -0.32
CA SER A 106 -5.52 -0.99 -1.35
C SER A 106 -6.66 -2.01 -1.25
N GLU A 107 -6.34 -3.26 -0.94
CA GLU A 107 -7.34 -4.31 -0.79
C GLU A 107 -8.16 -4.15 0.50
N ILE A 108 -7.48 -3.82 1.62
CA ILE A 108 -8.16 -3.55 2.90
C ILE A 108 -9.14 -2.40 2.75
N LEU A 109 -8.70 -1.28 2.16
CA LEU A 109 -9.56 -0.12 1.95
C LEU A 109 -10.72 -0.43 1.01
N ARG A 110 -10.46 -1.15 -0.10
CA ARG A 110 -11.51 -1.57 -1.03
C ARG A 110 -12.56 -2.42 -0.33
N SER A 111 -12.16 -3.42 0.44
CA SER A 111 -13.10 -4.29 1.16
C SER A 111 -13.89 -3.51 2.20
N ALA A 112 -13.27 -2.58 2.91
CA ALA A 112 -13.96 -1.70 3.85
C ALA A 112 -15.04 -0.85 3.15
N PHE A 113 -14.73 -0.25 1.99
CA PHE A 113 -15.72 0.51 1.22
C PHE A 113 -16.87 -0.36 0.70
N GLN A 114 -16.61 -1.59 0.31
CA GLN A 114 -17.65 -2.51 -0.18
C GLN A 114 -18.56 -3.07 0.91
N THR A 115 -18.17 -2.99 2.16
CA THR A 115 -19.01 -3.39 3.31
C THR A 115 -20.19 -2.43 3.52
N ILE A 116 -20.11 -1.20 3.01
CA ILE A 116 -21.17 -0.20 3.12
C ILE A 116 -22.32 -0.58 2.17
N LYS A 117 -23.38 -1.12 2.72
CA LYS A 117 -24.57 -1.49 1.94
C LYS A 117 -25.25 -0.24 1.38
N PRO A 118 -25.71 -0.23 0.10
CA PRO A 118 -26.42 0.90 -0.50
C PRO A 118 -27.59 1.40 0.33
N GLY A 119 -28.37 0.51 0.95
CA GLY A 119 -29.50 0.86 1.79
C GLY A 119 -29.15 1.72 3.01
N ILE A 120 -27.93 1.62 3.56
CA ILE A 120 -27.47 2.50 4.65
C ILE A 120 -27.31 3.94 4.14
N ILE A 121 -26.81 4.09 2.93
CA ILE A 121 -26.65 5.40 2.29
C ILE A 121 -28.02 6.02 1.99
N GLU A 122 -28.94 5.21 1.47
CA GLU A 122 -30.31 5.65 1.15
C GLU A 122 -31.09 6.03 2.42
N ALA A 123 -31.03 5.21 3.46
CA ALA A 123 -31.64 5.51 4.75
C ALA A 123 -31.08 6.79 5.37
N GLY A 124 -29.74 6.97 5.35
CA GLY A 124 -29.12 8.19 5.86
C GLY A 124 -29.52 9.43 5.08
N ARG A 125 -29.66 9.35 3.75
CA ARG A 125 -30.16 10.44 2.91
C ARG A 125 -31.61 10.80 3.23
N SER A 126 -32.46 9.80 3.46
CA SER A 126 -33.86 10.02 3.85
C SER A 126 -34.00 10.77 5.19
N LEU A 127 -33.00 10.66 6.07
CA LEU A 127 -32.87 11.39 7.33
C LEU A 127 -32.18 12.75 7.17
N GLY A 128 -31.86 13.19 5.94
CA GLY A 128 -31.20 14.45 5.66
C GLY A 128 -29.69 14.45 5.96
N ILE A 129 -29.08 13.27 6.22
CA ILE A 129 -27.65 13.18 6.54
C ILE A 129 -26.84 13.21 5.24
N SER A 130 -25.81 14.06 5.21
CA SER A 130 -24.89 14.13 4.06
C SER A 130 -24.18 12.80 3.81
N SER A 131 -24.07 12.41 2.54
CA SER A 131 -23.34 11.16 2.14
C SER A 131 -21.90 11.11 2.65
N LYS A 132 -21.25 12.26 2.84
CA LYS A 132 -19.89 12.34 3.42
C LYS A 132 -19.87 11.90 4.88
N ILE A 133 -20.86 12.33 5.67
CA ILE A 133 -20.98 11.96 7.09
C ILE A 133 -21.27 10.46 7.19
N ILE A 134 -22.17 9.94 6.35
CA ILE A 134 -22.49 8.52 6.33
C ILE A 134 -21.23 7.69 6.03
N LEU A 135 -20.42 8.06 5.04
CA LEU A 135 -19.19 7.37 4.68
C LEU A 135 -18.11 7.42 5.77
N LEU A 136 -18.05 8.52 6.54
CA LEU A 136 -17.08 8.68 7.63
C LEU A 136 -17.49 7.94 8.90
N GLU A 137 -18.78 7.85 9.20
CA GLU A 137 -19.29 7.25 10.44
C GLU A 137 -19.57 5.74 10.29
N THR A 138 -19.92 5.27 9.09
CA THR A 138 -20.22 3.84 8.86
C THR A 138 -19.06 2.90 9.24
N PRO A 139 -17.78 3.19 8.91
CA PRO A 139 -16.67 2.34 9.36
C PRO A 139 -16.50 2.27 10.87
N LYS A 140 -16.90 3.31 11.60
CA LYS A 140 -16.87 3.33 13.08
C LYS A 140 -17.98 2.49 13.70
N LEU A 141 -19.14 2.41 13.03
CA LEU A 141 -20.28 1.62 13.50
C LEU A 141 -20.09 0.11 13.28
N PHE A 142 -19.22 -0.29 12.35
CA PHE A 142 -18.96 -1.70 12.03
C PHE A 142 -17.47 -2.09 12.12
N PRO A 143 -16.77 -1.82 13.23
CA PRO A 143 -15.35 -2.20 13.37
C PRO A 143 -15.16 -3.72 13.30
N ALA A 144 -16.17 -4.51 13.67
CA ALA A 144 -16.12 -5.98 13.67
C ALA A 144 -16.20 -6.61 12.27
N SER A 145 -16.69 -5.90 11.25
CA SER A 145 -16.76 -6.44 9.88
C SER A 145 -15.43 -6.37 9.11
N ILE A 146 -14.44 -5.66 9.66
CA ILE A 146 -13.09 -5.57 9.08
C ILE A 146 -12.22 -6.76 9.52
N ILE A 147 -12.54 -7.35 10.67
CA ILE A 147 -11.75 -8.44 11.30
C ILE A 147 -11.77 -9.75 10.48
N PRO A 148 -12.88 -10.23 9.86
CA PRO A 148 -12.86 -11.47 9.10
C PRO A 148 -11.92 -11.47 7.89
N GLY A 149 -11.65 -10.30 7.30
CA GLY A 149 -10.71 -10.18 6.16
C GLY A 149 -9.23 -10.21 6.54
N LEU A 150 -8.91 -10.18 7.84
CA LEU A 150 -7.54 -10.22 8.36
C LEU A 150 -7.08 -11.64 8.74
N ILE A 151 -8.01 -12.61 8.78
CA ILE A 151 -7.77 -13.98 9.29
C ILE A 151 -7.76 -15.03 8.15
N VAL A 152 -7.83 -14.63 6.89
CA VAL A 152 -7.71 -15.57 5.75
C VAL A 152 -6.44 -15.27 4.95
#